data_688cfe87a60e2d666a24f4dd1bc48ed5
#
_entry.id   688cfe87a60e2d666a24f4dd1bc48ed5
#
_cell.length_a   1.000
_cell.length_b   1.000
_cell.length_c   1.000
_cell.angle_alpha   90.00
_cell.angle_beta   90.00
_cell.angle_gamma   90.00
#
_symmetry.space_group_name_H-M   'P 1'
#
loop_
_entity.id
_entity.type
_entity.pdbx_description
1 polymer ?
#
loop_
_entity_poly.entity_id
_entity_poly.type
_entity_poly.pdbx_seq_one_letter_code
_entity_poly.pdbx_strand_id
1 'polypeptide(L)'
;IYSIEDLAQLIYALKEATNYAKPISVKIAAVHNAAAIASGMIRAGADIIVLDGLRGATGAAPKVIRDNVGIPIELALASVDTRLRQEGIRNRASLIISGGIRSSGDVVKAIALGADAVYIGTAALAALGCTLCQQCHTGKCAWGICTTDLALTKRINPDIGDRRLANLLRSWSLELKDILGGMGINALESLRGNR
;
A
#
# COMPACT_ATOMS: atom_id res chain seq x y z
N ILE A 1 12.94 1.17 16.28
CA ILE A 1 11.97 0.27 16.96
C ILE A 1 12.56 -1.14 16.91
N TYR A 2 12.84 -1.70 18.07
CA TYR A 2 13.51 -3.00 18.18
C TYR A 2 12.57 -4.11 18.68
N SER A 3 11.42 -3.75 19.25
CA SER A 3 10.45 -4.71 19.77
C SER A 3 9.00 -4.22 19.61
N ILE A 4 8.05 -5.09 19.89
CA ILE A 4 6.62 -4.72 19.93
C ILE A 4 6.32 -3.78 21.11
N GLU A 5 7.06 -3.92 22.20
CA GLU A 5 6.95 -3.05 23.37
C GLU A 5 7.41 -1.63 23.07
N ASP A 6 8.54 -1.46 22.37
CA ASP A 6 9.01 -0.15 21.89
C ASP A 6 7.98 0.49 20.95
N LEU A 7 7.39 -0.32 20.06
CA LEU A 7 6.33 0.14 19.18
C LEU A 7 5.10 0.59 19.98
N ALA A 8 4.70 -0.15 21.00
CA ALA A 8 3.56 0.19 21.85
C ALA A 8 3.79 1.54 22.56
N GLN A 9 4.99 1.78 23.08
CA GLN A 9 5.36 3.05 23.70
C GLN A 9 5.27 4.21 22.71
N LEU A 10 5.79 4.03 21.49
CA LEU A 10 5.75 5.06 20.44
C LEU A 10 4.31 5.35 20.03
N ILE A 11 3.48 4.32 19.81
CA ILE A 11 2.07 4.50 19.46
C ILE A 11 1.33 5.24 20.56
N TYR A 12 1.56 4.86 21.82
CA TYR A 12 0.99 5.56 22.97
C TYR A 12 1.36 7.04 22.97
N ALA A 13 2.64 7.36 22.85
CA ALA A 13 3.10 8.75 22.82
C ALA A 13 2.48 9.56 21.67
N LEU A 14 2.33 8.96 20.48
CA LEU A 14 1.69 9.61 19.34
C LEU A 14 0.18 9.81 19.55
N LYS A 15 -0.50 8.85 20.16
CA LYS A 15 -1.92 8.99 20.51
C LYS A 15 -2.15 10.07 21.55
N GLU A 16 -1.32 10.13 22.59
CA GLU A 16 -1.34 11.19 23.59
C GLU A 16 -1.12 12.57 22.96
N ALA A 17 -0.10 12.70 22.10
CA ALA A 17 0.21 13.95 21.41
C ALA A 17 -0.94 14.48 20.53
N THR A 18 -1.82 13.60 20.09
CA THR A 18 -3.00 13.96 19.26
C THR A 18 -4.32 13.91 20.05
N ASN A 19 -4.26 13.74 21.37
CA ASN A 19 -5.44 13.51 22.22
C ASN A 19 -6.34 12.39 21.65
N TYR A 20 -5.75 11.33 21.13
CA TYR A 20 -6.44 10.20 20.48
C TYR A 20 -7.32 10.58 19.26
N ALA A 21 -7.16 11.79 18.73
CA ALA A 21 -7.99 12.28 17.62
C ALA A 21 -7.54 11.75 16.25
N LYS A 22 -6.37 11.12 16.16
CA LYS A 22 -5.79 10.64 14.90
C LYS A 22 -5.47 9.15 14.95
N PRO A 23 -5.78 8.39 13.89
CA PRO A 23 -5.36 7.00 13.79
C PRO A 23 -3.85 6.91 13.57
N ILE A 24 -3.23 5.88 14.15
CA ILE A 24 -1.81 5.58 13.98
C ILE A 24 -1.65 4.45 12.98
N SER A 25 -0.93 4.73 11.90
CA SER A 25 -0.59 3.76 10.86
C SER A 25 0.84 3.26 11.03
N VAL A 26 1.01 1.95 10.97
CA VAL A 26 2.33 1.30 11.03
C VAL A 26 2.54 0.47 9.78
N LYS A 27 3.70 0.66 9.13
CA LYS A 27 4.07 -0.03 7.90
C LYS A 27 5.16 -1.06 8.15
N ILE A 28 4.99 -2.25 7.59
CA ILE A 28 6.00 -3.31 7.58
C ILE A 28 6.21 -3.86 6.17
N ALA A 29 7.41 -4.37 5.92
CA ALA A 29 7.68 -5.13 4.72
C ALA A 29 7.03 -6.53 4.79
N ALA A 30 6.57 -7.01 3.64
CA ALA A 30 6.10 -8.39 3.48
C ALA A 30 7.29 -9.34 3.42
N VAL A 31 7.74 -9.79 4.59
CA VAL A 31 8.89 -10.68 4.78
C VAL A 31 8.51 -11.81 5.73
N HIS A 32 9.49 -12.64 6.10
CA HIS A 32 9.32 -13.70 7.09
C HIS A 32 8.62 -13.19 8.36
N ASN A 33 7.69 -13.97 8.90
CA ASN A 33 6.90 -13.65 10.10
C ASN A 33 6.01 -12.39 10.02
N ALA A 34 5.75 -11.84 8.83
CA ALA A 34 4.89 -10.66 8.70
C ALA A 34 3.52 -10.82 9.41
N ALA A 35 2.95 -12.02 9.40
CA ALA A 35 1.68 -12.30 10.07
C ALA A 35 1.76 -12.16 11.61
N ALA A 36 2.82 -12.67 12.23
CA ALA A 36 3.04 -12.53 13.67
C ALA A 36 3.34 -11.06 14.05
N ILE A 37 4.14 -10.38 13.23
CA ILE A 37 4.46 -8.96 13.44
C ILE A 37 3.18 -8.11 13.33
N ALA A 38 2.35 -8.33 12.31
CA ALA A 38 1.09 -7.61 12.16
C ALA A 38 0.15 -7.82 13.35
N SER A 39 0.05 -9.03 13.88
CA SER A 39 -0.68 -9.31 15.12
C SER A 39 -0.13 -8.51 16.30
N GLY A 40 1.20 -8.49 16.47
CA GLY A 40 1.86 -7.69 17.51
C GLY A 40 1.58 -6.19 17.36
N MET A 41 1.60 -5.66 16.13
CA MET A 41 1.30 -4.25 15.86
C MET A 41 -0.12 -3.85 16.29
N ILE A 42 -1.11 -4.69 16.01
CA ILE A 42 -2.49 -4.45 16.46
C ILE A 42 -2.58 -4.48 17.98
N ARG A 43 -1.90 -5.43 18.63
CA ARG A 43 -1.86 -5.52 20.11
C ARG A 43 -1.11 -4.33 20.72
N ALA A 44 -0.13 -3.76 20.03
CA ALA A 44 0.54 -2.52 20.41
C ALA A 44 -0.33 -1.27 20.23
N GLY A 45 -1.53 -1.39 19.63
CA GLY A 45 -2.49 -0.29 19.52
C GLY A 45 -2.49 0.43 18.17
N ALA A 46 -1.88 -0.13 17.12
CA ALA A 46 -1.98 0.42 15.77
C ALA A 46 -3.41 0.33 15.23
N ASP A 47 -3.88 1.39 14.61
CA ASP A 47 -5.22 1.46 14.01
C ASP A 47 -5.20 1.02 12.54
N ILE A 48 -4.05 1.18 11.88
CA ILE A 48 -3.86 0.83 10.47
C ILE A 48 -2.56 0.06 10.32
N ILE A 49 -2.61 -1.08 9.67
CA ILE A 49 -1.44 -1.87 9.27
C ILE A 49 -1.24 -1.72 7.78
N VAL A 50 -0.04 -1.36 7.36
CA VAL A 50 0.33 -1.31 5.95
C VAL A 50 1.35 -2.41 5.66
N LEU A 51 1.02 -3.34 4.76
CA LEU A 51 1.94 -4.34 4.25
C LEU A 51 2.53 -3.88 2.93
N ASP A 52 3.85 -3.87 2.81
CA ASP A 52 4.56 -3.48 1.59
C ASP A 52 5.29 -4.68 1.00
N GLY A 53 4.75 -5.20 -0.10
CA GLY A 53 5.20 -6.44 -0.72
C GLY A 53 6.07 -6.25 -1.96
N LEU A 54 6.55 -7.35 -2.47
CA LEU A 54 7.29 -7.43 -3.72
C LEU A 54 6.30 -7.15 -4.90
N ARG A 55 6.57 -6.30 -5.87
CA ARG A 55 7.75 -5.45 -6.04
C ARG A 55 7.43 -4.01 -5.66
N GLY A 56 7.05 -3.80 -4.43
CA GLY A 56 6.92 -2.48 -3.87
C GLY A 56 8.28 -1.99 -3.40
N ALA A 57 8.27 -1.32 -2.29
CA ALA A 57 9.34 -0.58 -1.67
C ALA A 57 9.49 0.86 -2.21
N THR A 58 10.23 1.66 -1.46
CA THR A 58 10.49 3.05 -1.82
C THR A 58 11.40 3.14 -3.04
N GLY A 59 11.23 4.18 -3.86
CA GLY A 59 12.13 4.49 -4.96
C GLY A 59 13.58 4.75 -4.53
N ALA A 60 13.81 5.05 -3.25
CA ALA A 60 15.14 5.22 -2.68
C ALA A 60 15.90 3.89 -2.48
N ALA A 61 15.20 2.76 -2.40
CA ALA A 61 15.85 1.46 -2.22
C ALA A 61 16.63 1.06 -3.48
N PRO A 62 17.89 0.56 -3.34
CA PRO A 62 18.64 0.00 -4.46
C PRO A 62 17.87 -1.13 -5.14
N LYS A 63 18.03 -1.26 -6.45
CA LYS A 63 17.29 -2.23 -7.26
C LYS A 63 17.44 -3.66 -6.74
N VAL A 64 18.65 -4.06 -6.34
CA VAL A 64 18.93 -5.41 -5.84
C VAL A 64 18.11 -5.74 -4.59
N ILE A 65 17.90 -4.79 -3.70
CA ILE A 65 17.08 -4.96 -2.49
C ILE A 65 15.60 -4.99 -2.86
N ARG A 66 15.16 -4.02 -3.65
CA ARG A 66 13.76 -3.89 -4.08
C ARG A 66 13.24 -5.12 -4.84
N ASP A 67 14.10 -5.73 -5.67
CA ASP A 67 13.70 -6.85 -6.52
C ASP A 67 13.88 -8.23 -5.85
N ASN A 68 14.61 -8.32 -4.74
CA ASN A 68 14.99 -9.61 -4.15
C ASN A 68 14.68 -9.76 -2.66
N VAL A 69 14.27 -8.70 -1.96
CA VAL A 69 13.86 -8.77 -0.57
C VAL A 69 12.34 -8.61 -0.50
N GLY A 70 11.72 -9.48 0.28
CA GLY A 70 10.27 -9.52 0.42
C GLY A 70 9.62 -10.62 -0.42
N ILE A 71 8.36 -10.86 -0.14
CA ILE A 71 7.50 -11.82 -0.84
C ILE A 71 6.38 -11.08 -1.57
N PRO A 72 5.74 -11.72 -2.59
CA PRO A 72 4.58 -11.14 -3.24
C PRO A 72 3.50 -10.76 -2.24
N ILE A 73 2.90 -9.58 -2.46
CA ILE A 73 1.97 -9.01 -1.48
C ILE A 73 0.73 -9.88 -1.26
N GLU A 74 0.28 -10.61 -2.28
CA GLU A 74 -0.87 -11.49 -2.19
C GLU A 74 -0.66 -12.64 -1.20
N LEU A 75 0.56 -13.20 -1.17
CA LEU A 75 0.94 -14.26 -0.22
C LEU A 75 1.01 -13.71 1.22
N ALA A 76 1.63 -12.55 1.39
CA ALA A 76 1.73 -11.91 2.68
C ALA A 76 0.34 -11.52 3.21
N LEU A 77 -0.48 -10.91 2.37
CA LEU A 77 -1.84 -10.50 2.72
C LEU A 77 -2.69 -11.69 3.18
N ALA A 78 -2.71 -12.76 2.40
CA ALA A 78 -3.48 -13.96 2.74
C ALA A 78 -3.03 -14.57 4.09
N SER A 79 -1.74 -14.61 4.34
CA SER A 79 -1.18 -15.10 5.61
C SER A 79 -1.55 -14.20 6.79
N VAL A 80 -1.42 -12.88 6.63
CA VAL A 80 -1.76 -11.90 7.66
C VAL A 80 -3.27 -11.92 7.95
N ASP A 81 -4.12 -11.83 6.94
CA ASP A 81 -5.59 -11.85 7.13
C ASP A 81 -6.04 -13.14 7.83
N THR A 82 -5.52 -14.30 7.41
CA THR A 82 -5.81 -15.58 8.05
C THR A 82 -5.40 -15.59 9.53
N ARG A 83 -4.20 -15.13 9.83
CA ARG A 83 -3.70 -15.06 11.22
C ARG A 83 -4.54 -14.15 12.08
N LEU A 84 -4.86 -12.95 11.60
CA LEU A 84 -5.67 -11.99 12.35
C LEU A 84 -7.10 -12.47 12.60
N ARG A 85 -7.66 -13.24 11.66
CA ARG A 85 -8.99 -13.90 11.82
C ARG A 85 -8.93 -15.02 12.86
N GLN A 86 -7.90 -15.87 12.81
CA GLN A 86 -7.70 -16.94 13.79
C GLN A 86 -7.55 -16.41 15.21
N GLU A 87 -6.93 -15.24 15.38
CA GLU A 87 -6.77 -14.57 16.65
C GLU A 87 -7.99 -13.72 17.08
N GLY A 88 -9.01 -13.59 16.22
CA GLY A 88 -10.20 -12.78 16.50
C GLY A 88 -9.96 -11.27 16.55
N ILE A 89 -8.83 -10.79 15.99
CA ILE A 89 -8.44 -9.36 16.05
C ILE A 89 -8.50 -8.66 14.71
N ARG A 90 -8.93 -9.34 13.63
CA ARG A 90 -8.93 -8.76 12.26
C ARG A 90 -9.67 -7.43 12.16
N ASN A 91 -10.75 -7.25 12.93
CA ASN A 91 -11.58 -6.05 12.89
C ASN A 91 -11.07 -4.90 13.79
N ARG A 92 -9.94 -5.09 14.47
CA ARG A 92 -9.36 -4.07 15.36
C ARG A 92 -8.49 -3.05 14.61
N ALA A 93 -8.07 -3.35 13.37
CA ALA A 93 -7.28 -2.47 12.55
C ALA A 93 -7.65 -2.60 11.08
N SER A 94 -7.47 -1.54 10.32
CA SER A 94 -7.55 -1.56 8.87
C SER A 94 -6.27 -2.15 8.27
N LEU A 95 -6.40 -3.02 7.28
CA LEU A 95 -5.29 -3.67 6.59
C LEU A 95 -5.16 -3.08 5.19
N ILE A 96 -4.09 -2.32 4.98
CA ILE A 96 -3.77 -1.71 3.69
C ILE A 96 -2.57 -2.45 3.09
N ILE A 97 -2.60 -2.66 1.79
CA ILE A 97 -1.48 -3.28 1.09
C ILE A 97 -0.85 -2.36 0.06
N SER A 98 0.41 -2.58 -0.21
CA SER A 98 1.15 -1.97 -1.32
C SER A 98 2.11 -2.96 -1.96
N GLY A 99 2.50 -2.66 -3.19
CA GLY A 99 3.46 -3.48 -3.94
C GLY A 99 2.83 -4.24 -5.10
N GLY A 100 3.12 -3.81 -6.32
CA GLY A 100 2.72 -4.51 -7.53
C GLY A 100 1.28 -4.29 -7.99
N ILE A 101 0.53 -3.40 -7.39
CA ILE A 101 -0.83 -3.05 -7.83
C ILE A 101 -0.75 -2.24 -9.13
N ARG A 102 -1.24 -2.80 -10.25
CA ARG A 102 -1.11 -2.24 -11.61
C ARG A 102 -2.42 -2.07 -12.34
N SER A 103 -3.47 -2.73 -11.87
CA SER A 103 -4.77 -2.76 -12.52
C SER A 103 -5.92 -2.80 -11.50
N SER A 104 -7.12 -2.51 -11.97
CA SER A 104 -8.37 -2.71 -11.22
C SER A 104 -8.54 -4.16 -10.76
N GLY A 105 -8.13 -5.13 -11.59
CA GLY A 105 -8.15 -6.55 -11.24
C GLY A 105 -7.24 -6.89 -10.06
N ASP A 106 -6.08 -6.22 -9.92
CA ASP A 106 -5.22 -6.41 -8.74
C ASP A 106 -5.88 -5.86 -7.49
N VAL A 107 -6.61 -4.74 -7.61
CA VAL A 107 -7.40 -4.18 -6.49
C VAL A 107 -8.47 -5.17 -6.04
N VAL A 108 -9.24 -5.74 -6.98
CA VAL A 108 -10.28 -6.74 -6.67
C VAL A 108 -9.70 -7.95 -5.95
N LYS A 109 -8.59 -8.50 -6.46
CA LYS A 109 -7.90 -9.63 -5.80
C LYS A 109 -7.44 -9.28 -4.39
N ALA A 110 -6.87 -8.11 -4.21
CA ALA A 110 -6.41 -7.63 -2.90
C ALA A 110 -7.57 -7.56 -1.88
N ILE A 111 -8.69 -6.97 -2.27
CA ILE A 111 -9.87 -6.87 -1.41
C ILE A 111 -10.44 -8.28 -1.12
N ALA A 112 -10.54 -9.14 -2.12
CA ALA A 112 -11.00 -10.52 -1.94
C ALA A 112 -10.10 -11.32 -0.99
N LEU A 113 -8.78 -11.08 -1.00
CA LEU A 113 -7.82 -11.69 -0.08
C LEU A 113 -7.85 -11.10 1.33
N GLY A 114 -8.58 -10.01 1.55
CA GLY A 114 -8.81 -9.47 2.88
C GLY A 114 -8.28 -8.05 3.13
N ALA A 115 -7.77 -7.34 2.13
CA ALA A 115 -7.38 -5.94 2.31
C ALA A 115 -8.60 -5.03 2.47
N ASP A 116 -8.47 -3.96 3.24
CA ASP A 116 -9.45 -2.89 3.34
C ASP A 116 -9.19 -1.80 2.28
N ALA A 117 -7.93 -1.61 1.91
CA ALA A 117 -7.52 -0.65 0.90
C ALA A 117 -6.19 -1.04 0.27
N VAL A 118 -5.83 -0.36 -0.83
CA VAL A 118 -4.57 -0.56 -1.54
C VAL A 118 -3.86 0.78 -1.76
N TYR A 119 -2.54 0.77 -1.68
CA TYR A 119 -1.70 1.86 -2.15
C TYR A 119 -1.22 1.58 -3.57
N ILE A 120 -1.29 2.59 -4.41
CA ILE A 120 -0.73 2.57 -5.76
C ILE A 120 0.45 3.55 -5.83
N GLY A 121 1.56 3.09 -6.40
CA GLY A 121 2.75 3.90 -6.59
C GLY A 121 3.13 3.94 -8.08
N THR A 122 3.72 2.86 -8.57
CA THR A 122 4.25 2.77 -9.94
C THR A 122 3.17 2.97 -11.00
N ALA A 123 1.94 2.49 -10.79
CA ALA A 123 0.84 2.71 -11.74
C ALA A 123 0.49 4.21 -11.86
N ALA A 124 0.47 4.93 -10.75
CA ALA A 124 0.28 6.38 -10.74
C ALA A 124 1.43 7.11 -11.43
N LEU A 125 2.69 6.70 -11.16
CA LEU A 125 3.85 7.26 -11.85
C LEU A 125 3.80 7.03 -13.36
N ALA A 126 3.40 5.82 -13.80
CA ALA A 126 3.24 5.50 -15.22
C ALA A 126 2.16 6.38 -15.88
N ALA A 127 1.04 6.62 -15.21
CA ALA A 127 0.01 7.54 -15.69
C ALA A 127 0.54 8.97 -15.86
N LEU A 128 1.40 9.43 -14.96
CA LEU A 128 2.08 10.73 -15.07
C LEU A 128 3.10 10.80 -16.23
N GLY A 129 3.46 9.69 -16.84
CA GLY A 129 4.42 9.60 -17.94
C GLY A 129 5.79 9.08 -17.53
N CYS A 130 5.93 8.44 -16.38
CA CYS A 130 7.16 7.79 -15.96
C CYS A 130 7.50 6.60 -16.88
N THR A 131 8.75 6.54 -17.35
CA THR A 131 9.25 5.44 -18.20
C THR A 131 9.79 4.25 -17.41
N LEU A 132 9.62 4.23 -16.10
CA LEU A 132 10.05 3.14 -15.22
C LEU A 132 11.57 2.85 -15.28
N CYS A 133 12.38 3.89 -15.46
CA CYS A 133 13.83 3.77 -15.55
C CYS A 133 14.50 3.32 -14.23
N GLN A 134 13.74 3.31 -13.12
CA GLN A 134 14.19 2.85 -11.78
C GLN A 134 15.37 3.65 -11.19
N GLN A 135 15.58 4.89 -11.64
CA GLN A 135 16.65 5.78 -11.15
C GLN A 135 16.19 6.75 -10.04
N CYS A 136 15.03 6.52 -9.44
CA CYS A 136 14.46 7.41 -8.41
C CYS A 136 15.40 7.61 -7.22
N HIS A 137 16.17 6.57 -6.85
CA HIS A 137 17.12 6.60 -5.74
C HIS A 137 18.28 7.59 -5.95
N THR A 138 18.54 8.00 -7.20
CA THR A 138 19.61 8.97 -7.51
C THR A 138 19.17 10.42 -7.39
N GLY A 139 17.87 10.70 -7.30
CA GLY A 139 17.29 12.03 -7.38
C GLY A 139 17.35 12.66 -8.79
N LYS A 140 17.93 11.98 -9.78
CA LYS A 140 18.08 12.46 -11.15
C LYS A 140 16.98 11.92 -12.07
N CYS A 141 15.72 12.23 -11.75
CA CYS A 141 14.58 11.79 -12.55
C CYS A 141 14.55 12.50 -13.90
N ALA A 142 14.64 11.74 -15.00
CA ALA A 142 14.62 12.30 -16.36
C ALA A 142 13.30 13.03 -16.68
N TRP A 143 12.20 12.68 -16.01
CA TRP A 143 10.86 13.23 -16.22
C TRP A 143 10.45 14.30 -15.21
N GLY A 144 11.31 14.61 -14.24
CA GLY A 144 11.03 15.62 -13.23
C GLY A 144 10.00 15.22 -12.16
N ILE A 145 9.61 13.93 -12.09
CA ILE A 145 8.57 13.46 -11.16
C ILE A 145 9.16 13.20 -9.77
N CYS A 146 10.22 12.38 -9.69
CA CYS A 146 10.86 11.95 -8.44
C CYS A 146 12.20 12.68 -8.24
N THR A 147 12.17 14.00 -8.14
CA THR A 147 13.37 14.83 -7.97
C THR A 147 13.00 16.14 -7.26
N THR A 148 13.97 16.72 -6.56
CA THR A 148 13.90 18.08 -6.00
C THR A 148 14.77 19.07 -6.78
N ASP A 149 15.46 18.62 -7.82
CA ASP A 149 16.27 19.48 -8.67
C ASP A 149 15.38 20.44 -9.47
N LEU A 150 15.55 21.74 -9.26
CA LEU A 150 14.73 22.79 -9.88
C LEU A 150 14.81 22.82 -11.41
N ALA A 151 15.90 22.35 -12.02
CA ALA A 151 16.00 22.24 -13.47
C ALA A 151 15.22 21.04 -14.02
N LEU A 152 15.23 19.93 -13.26
CA LEU A 152 14.52 18.72 -13.67
C LEU A 152 13.03 18.79 -13.40
N THR A 153 12.58 19.41 -12.30
CA THR A 153 11.16 19.56 -11.96
C THR A 153 10.37 20.33 -13.02
N LYS A 154 11.01 21.20 -13.76
CA LYS A 154 10.38 21.95 -14.89
C LYS A 154 9.96 21.06 -16.07
N ARG A 155 10.38 19.80 -16.11
CA ARG A 155 10.07 18.87 -17.22
C ARG A 155 8.66 18.27 -17.12
N ILE A 156 8.09 18.25 -15.93
CA ILE A 156 6.70 17.80 -15.74
C ILE A 156 5.75 19.00 -15.84
N ASN A 157 4.64 18.81 -16.56
CA ASN A 157 3.53 19.77 -16.54
C ASN A 157 2.47 19.25 -15.57
N PRO A 158 2.23 19.92 -14.42
CA PRO A 158 1.30 19.46 -13.40
C PRO A 158 -0.15 19.34 -13.91
N ASP A 159 -0.62 20.26 -14.77
CA ASP A 159 -1.99 20.26 -15.29
C ASP A 159 -2.28 19.06 -16.22
N ILE A 160 -1.23 18.62 -16.96
CA ILE A 160 -1.33 17.40 -17.77
C ILE A 160 -1.27 16.18 -16.87
N GLY A 161 -0.41 16.19 -15.86
CA GLY A 161 -0.26 15.11 -14.89
C GLY A 161 -1.55 14.85 -14.12
N ASP A 162 -2.18 15.88 -13.61
CA ASP A 162 -3.45 15.82 -12.90
C ASP A 162 -4.53 15.12 -13.76
N ARG A 163 -4.77 15.58 -14.98
CA ARG A 163 -5.75 14.96 -15.88
C ARG A 163 -5.44 13.49 -16.17
N ARG A 164 -4.18 13.13 -16.38
CA ARG A 164 -3.76 11.75 -16.65
C ARG A 164 -4.05 10.84 -15.46
N LEU A 165 -3.70 11.28 -14.25
CA LEU A 165 -3.94 10.51 -13.04
C LEU A 165 -5.44 10.38 -12.75
N ALA A 166 -6.20 11.46 -12.90
CA ALA A 166 -7.64 11.44 -12.74
C ALA A 166 -8.31 10.46 -13.72
N ASN A 167 -7.84 10.41 -14.97
CA ASN A 167 -8.35 9.47 -15.97
C ASN A 167 -8.04 8.01 -15.60
N LEU A 168 -6.83 7.71 -15.10
CA LEU A 168 -6.50 6.37 -14.61
C LEU A 168 -7.48 5.92 -13.51
N LEU A 169 -7.70 6.79 -12.51
CA LEU A 169 -8.57 6.45 -11.37
C LEU A 169 -10.04 6.30 -11.79
N ARG A 170 -10.51 7.14 -12.74
CA ARG A 170 -11.85 7.00 -13.31
C ARG A 170 -12.02 5.69 -14.08
N SER A 171 -11.04 5.33 -14.94
CA SER A 171 -11.06 4.05 -15.65
C SER A 171 -11.11 2.87 -14.69
N TRP A 172 -10.26 2.86 -13.68
CA TRP A 172 -10.29 1.80 -12.67
C TRP A 172 -11.62 1.75 -11.91
N SER A 173 -12.22 2.90 -11.62
CA SER A 173 -13.54 2.95 -10.98
C SER A 173 -14.65 2.33 -11.84
N LEU A 174 -14.60 2.52 -13.16
CA LEU A 174 -15.55 1.91 -14.08
C LEU A 174 -15.33 0.39 -14.19
N GLU A 175 -14.09 -0.03 -14.41
CA GLU A 175 -13.71 -1.45 -14.47
C GLU A 175 -14.06 -2.19 -13.17
N LEU A 176 -13.85 -1.57 -12.00
CA LEU A 176 -14.23 -2.15 -10.71
C LEU A 176 -15.75 -2.38 -10.62
N LYS A 177 -16.57 -1.44 -11.10
CA LYS A 177 -18.03 -1.60 -11.15
C LYS A 177 -18.45 -2.75 -12.05
N ASP A 178 -17.82 -2.88 -13.23
CA ASP A 178 -18.10 -3.97 -14.17
C ASP A 178 -17.71 -5.32 -13.57
N ILE A 179 -16.53 -5.42 -12.94
CA ILE A 179 -16.08 -6.67 -12.30
C ILE A 179 -17.01 -7.05 -11.14
N LEU A 180 -17.35 -6.10 -10.27
CA LEU A 180 -18.27 -6.35 -9.15
C LEU A 180 -19.68 -6.73 -9.66
N GLY A 181 -20.16 -6.05 -10.70
CA GLY A 181 -21.43 -6.38 -11.35
C GLY A 181 -21.45 -7.79 -11.91
N GLY A 182 -20.35 -8.23 -12.56
CA GLY A 182 -20.19 -9.62 -13.04
C GLY A 182 -20.19 -10.67 -11.92
N MET A 183 -19.81 -10.27 -10.70
CA MET A 183 -19.88 -11.13 -9.50
C MET A 183 -21.21 -11.01 -8.74
N GLY A 184 -22.14 -10.16 -9.18
CA GLY A 184 -23.39 -9.89 -8.45
C GLY A 184 -23.20 -9.11 -7.15
N ILE A 185 -22.11 -8.34 -7.02
CA ILE A 185 -21.76 -7.56 -5.84
C ILE A 185 -21.90 -6.07 -6.16
N ASN A 186 -22.55 -5.31 -5.30
CA ASN A 186 -22.78 -3.87 -5.49
C ASN A 186 -21.94 -2.99 -4.55
N ALA A 187 -21.18 -3.58 -3.62
CA ALA A 187 -20.32 -2.87 -2.69
C ALA A 187 -18.98 -3.61 -2.52
N LEU A 188 -17.89 -2.86 -2.52
CA LEU A 188 -16.53 -3.41 -2.42
C LEU A 188 -16.31 -4.11 -1.07
N GLU A 189 -16.94 -3.61 -0.02
CA GLU A 189 -16.90 -4.18 1.33
C GLU A 189 -17.44 -5.62 1.38
N SER A 190 -18.42 -5.93 0.53
CA SER A 190 -18.99 -7.28 0.43
C SER A 190 -18.02 -8.30 -0.15
N LEU A 191 -17.02 -7.83 -0.89
CA LEU A 191 -15.97 -8.69 -1.46
C LEU A 191 -14.87 -9.00 -0.44
N ARG A 192 -14.70 -8.19 0.60
CA ARG A 192 -13.57 -8.27 1.53
C ARG A 192 -13.47 -9.63 2.22
N GLY A 193 -12.37 -10.34 1.91
CA GLY A 193 -12.10 -11.67 2.46
C GLY A 193 -13.03 -12.78 1.94
N ASN A 194 -13.78 -12.51 0.90
CA ASN A 194 -14.62 -13.47 0.20
C ASN A 194 -13.82 -14.09 -0.96
N ARG A 195 -13.05 -15.14 -0.66
CA ARG A 195 -12.11 -15.82 -1.58
C ARG A 195 -12.57 -17.23 -1.95
#